data_2602a7a6d01b0330e15e841bb629933f
#
_entry.id   2602a7a6d01b0330e15e841bb629933f
#
_cell.length_a   1.000
_cell.length_b   1.000
_cell.length_c   1.000
_cell.angle_alpha   90.00
_cell.angle_beta   90.00
_cell.angle_gamma   90.00
#
_symmetry.space_group_name_H-M   'P 1'
#
loop_
_entity.id
_entity.type
_entity.pdbx_description
1 polymer ?
#
loop_
_entity_poly.entity_id
_entity_poly.type
_entity_poly.pdbx_seq_one_letter_code
_entity_poly.pdbx_strand_id
1 'polypeptide(L)'
;MPRINTLKTIVTEYGIPWTINRALYSAKLKMISTIHGTDKLFEKNTQFPQRVDLFQIDVDELKKFIRNELNNDDKKMLIETADKACEGIITGFNSIELNYGNPIDWQLNPLTGKRCSEQAKWYEIPDFDPVRGDIKVIWEASRFSSFISFARAYLLTDDEKYYKAFQAQLHDWLENNEYGYGANFKCGQECSLRVVNALLAYSIFSKCSIVVPSNTADIKCLIDRCYNKILSNFFYAYKCIKNNHTISELVGMIIGAWCCEDESRIDKAYKMLNKVIDEQFTDDGGYRQFSFNYQRLALQDLEVILSIEGKTGKSLDENSKHKIQKAAELMYQC
;
A
#
# COMPACT_ATOMS: atom_id res chain seq x y z
N MET A 1 23.34 12.95 -31.82
CA MET A 1 23.68 14.07 -30.88
C MET A 1 22.64 14.35 -29.79
N PRO A 2 21.31 14.24 -29.96
CA PRO A 2 20.38 14.51 -28.84
C PRO A 2 20.56 13.63 -27.61
N ARG A 3 20.97 12.36 -27.77
CA ARG A 3 21.14 11.40 -26.66
C ARG A 3 22.31 11.71 -25.70
N ILE A 4 23.41 12.31 -26.20
CA ILE A 4 24.60 12.63 -25.38
C ILE A 4 24.28 13.83 -24.48
N ASN A 5 23.59 14.82 -25.00
CA ASN A 5 23.16 15.99 -24.20
C ASN A 5 22.19 15.58 -23.09
N THR A 6 21.23 14.69 -23.39
CA THR A 6 20.29 14.16 -22.41
C THR A 6 21.01 13.42 -21.29
N LEU A 7 21.99 12.54 -21.62
CA LEU A 7 22.76 11.81 -20.61
C LEU A 7 23.58 12.76 -19.74
N LYS A 8 24.22 13.77 -20.35
CA LYS A 8 24.96 14.80 -19.62
C LYS A 8 24.05 15.55 -18.63
N THR A 9 22.88 15.99 -19.06
CA THR A 9 21.88 16.65 -18.21
C THR A 9 21.46 15.74 -17.04
N ILE A 10 21.12 14.49 -17.33
CA ILE A 10 20.74 13.51 -16.28
C ILE A 10 21.86 13.33 -15.24
N VAL A 11 23.11 13.15 -15.69
CA VAL A 11 24.24 12.99 -14.77
C VAL A 11 24.49 14.26 -13.96
N THR A 12 24.33 15.44 -14.56
CA THR A 12 24.49 16.70 -13.85
C THR A 12 23.41 16.96 -12.81
N GLU A 13 22.15 16.62 -13.11
CA GLU A 13 21.01 16.86 -12.21
C GLU A 13 20.89 15.81 -11.11
N TYR A 14 21.07 14.51 -11.43
CA TYR A 14 20.80 13.40 -10.50
C TYR A 14 22.08 12.72 -9.98
N GLY A 15 23.22 13.01 -10.56
CA GLY A 15 24.51 12.42 -10.19
C GLY A 15 24.76 11.03 -10.78
N ILE A 16 26.03 10.64 -10.78
CA ILE A 16 26.51 9.37 -11.34
C ILE A 16 25.88 8.13 -10.65
N PRO A 17 25.80 8.05 -9.29
CA PRO A 17 25.25 6.88 -8.63
C PRO A 17 23.78 6.64 -8.99
N TRP A 18 22.97 7.69 -9.08
CA TRP A 18 21.57 7.58 -9.49
C TRP A 18 21.45 7.10 -10.94
N THR A 19 22.26 7.68 -11.84
CA THR A 19 22.26 7.31 -13.27
C THR A 19 22.62 5.83 -13.46
N ILE A 20 23.61 5.32 -12.74
CA ILE A 20 23.99 3.89 -12.78
C ILE A 20 22.82 3.02 -12.27
N ASN A 21 22.23 3.34 -11.12
CA ASN A 21 21.13 2.59 -10.56
C ASN A 21 19.92 2.56 -11.52
N ARG A 22 19.61 3.69 -12.15
CA ARG A 22 18.53 3.78 -13.14
C ARG A 22 18.81 2.96 -14.40
N ALA A 23 20.06 2.94 -14.87
CA ALA A 23 20.49 2.11 -15.98
C ALA A 23 20.39 0.61 -15.65
N LEU A 24 20.82 0.19 -14.46
CA LEU A 24 20.67 -1.19 -13.98
C LEU A 24 19.21 -1.62 -13.90
N TYR A 25 18.34 -0.75 -13.39
CA TYR A 25 16.91 -1.04 -13.37
C TYR A 25 16.30 -1.16 -14.77
N SER A 26 16.71 -0.27 -15.69
CA SER A 26 16.26 -0.34 -17.08
C SER A 26 16.76 -1.61 -17.79
N ALA A 27 17.99 -2.04 -17.51
CA ALA A 27 18.54 -3.31 -18.00
C ALA A 27 17.76 -4.51 -17.44
N LYS A 28 17.40 -4.49 -16.15
CA LYS A 28 16.51 -5.50 -15.55
C LYS A 28 15.18 -5.58 -16.31
N LEU A 29 14.49 -4.44 -16.50
CA LEU A 29 13.21 -4.42 -17.20
C LEU A 29 13.33 -4.93 -18.64
N LYS A 30 14.39 -4.54 -19.34
CA LYS A 30 14.63 -5.03 -20.69
C LYS A 30 14.88 -6.54 -20.72
N MET A 31 15.65 -7.07 -19.77
CA MET A 31 15.92 -8.51 -19.68
C MET A 31 14.64 -9.30 -19.43
N ILE A 32 13.83 -8.92 -18.43
CA ILE A 32 12.58 -9.63 -18.13
C ILE A 32 11.52 -9.51 -19.23
N SER A 33 11.55 -8.44 -20.03
CA SER A 33 10.63 -8.27 -21.16
C SER A 33 11.07 -9.02 -22.43
N THR A 34 12.37 -9.37 -22.56
CA THR A 34 12.89 -10.01 -23.78
C THR A 34 13.20 -11.49 -23.62
N ILE A 35 13.52 -11.93 -22.39
CA ILE A 35 13.92 -13.32 -22.13
C ILE A 35 12.88 -13.94 -21.20
N HIS A 36 12.05 -14.82 -21.76
CA HIS A 36 10.97 -15.47 -21.03
C HIS A 36 11.47 -16.20 -19.78
N GLY A 37 10.77 -16.03 -18.65
CA GLY A 37 11.10 -16.70 -17.38
C GLY A 37 12.20 -16.06 -16.55
N THR A 38 12.87 -14.99 -17.02
CA THR A 38 13.90 -14.30 -16.25
C THR A 38 13.33 -13.40 -15.14
N ASP A 39 12.03 -13.13 -15.15
CA ASP A 39 11.32 -12.48 -14.04
C ASP A 39 11.50 -13.26 -12.73
N LYS A 40 11.49 -14.60 -12.79
CA LYS A 40 11.75 -15.48 -11.64
C LYS A 40 13.11 -15.27 -10.97
N LEU A 41 14.10 -14.76 -11.68
CA LEU A 41 15.44 -14.46 -11.11
C LEU A 41 15.39 -13.30 -10.08
N PHE A 42 14.35 -12.49 -10.11
CA PHE A 42 14.16 -11.34 -9.21
C PHE A 42 13.15 -11.62 -8.10
N GLU A 43 12.46 -12.76 -8.17
CA GLU A 43 11.61 -13.22 -7.09
C GLU A 43 12.46 -13.60 -5.87
N LYS A 44 11.91 -13.34 -4.69
CA LYS A 44 12.60 -13.69 -3.44
C LYS A 44 11.95 -14.93 -2.84
N ASN A 45 12.75 -15.92 -2.49
CA ASN A 45 12.28 -17.03 -1.67
C ASN A 45 11.94 -16.48 -0.28
N THR A 46 10.66 -16.38 0.00
CA THR A 46 10.12 -16.05 1.32
C THR A 46 9.37 -17.26 1.87
N GLN A 47 9.33 -17.37 3.19
CA GLN A 47 8.39 -18.30 3.81
C GLN A 47 6.98 -17.76 3.63
N PHE A 48 6.01 -18.66 3.45
CA PHE A 48 4.60 -18.27 3.43
C PHE A 48 4.20 -17.67 4.78
N PRO A 49 3.34 -16.64 4.84
CA PRO A 49 2.92 -15.99 6.08
C PRO A 49 2.36 -16.99 7.11
N GLN A 50 2.94 -16.97 8.32
CA GLN A 50 2.53 -17.85 9.41
C GLN A 50 1.53 -17.16 10.34
N ARG A 51 1.71 -15.86 10.58
CA ARG A 51 0.91 -15.06 11.51
C ARG A 51 0.32 -13.82 10.85
N VAL A 52 -0.82 -13.35 11.37
CA VAL A 52 -1.56 -12.18 10.83
C VAL A 52 -2.11 -11.27 11.94
N ASP A 53 -1.79 -11.53 13.21
CA ASP A 53 -2.26 -10.81 14.39
C ASP A 53 -1.35 -9.62 14.76
N LEU A 54 -0.93 -8.86 13.76
CA LEU A 54 0.03 -7.76 13.91
C LEU A 54 -0.55 -6.59 14.70
N PHE A 55 -1.74 -6.14 14.35
CA PHE A 55 -2.35 -4.97 14.96
C PHE A 55 -3.00 -5.27 16.32
N GLN A 56 -2.60 -4.52 17.33
CA GLN A 56 -3.19 -4.58 18.68
C GLN A 56 -4.30 -3.53 18.77
N ILE A 57 -5.54 -3.95 18.52
CA ILE A 57 -6.70 -3.07 18.51
C ILE A 57 -7.59 -3.40 19.71
N ASP A 58 -7.90 -2.40 20.51
CA ASP A 58 -8.99 -2.47 21.47
C ASP A 58 -10.30 -2.20 20.74
N VAL A 59 -10.96 -3.28 20.33
CA VAL A 59 -12.19 -3.22 19.53
C VAL A 59 -13.36 -2.67 20.36
N ASP A 60 -13.38 -2.92 21.67
CA ASP A 60 -14.46 -2.44 22.54
C ASP A 60 -14.36 -0.93 22.74
N GLU A 61 -13.16 -0.41 22.94
CA GLU A 61 -12.92 1.03 23.01
C GLU A 61 -13.24 1.71 21.66
N LEU A 62 -12.77 1.14 20.54
CA LEU A 62 -13.05 1.67 19.21
C LEU A 62 -14.55 1.66 18.90
N LYS A 63 -15.26 0.59 19.25
CA LYS A 63 -16.72 0.47 19.09
C LYS A 63 -17.45 1.52 19.92
N LYS A 64 -17.01 1.71 21.18
CA LYS A 64 -17.56 2.74 22.06
C LYS A 64 -17.34 4.14 21.49
N PHE A 65 -16.13 4.43 21.00
CA PHE A 65 -15.82 5.71 20.37
C PHE A 65 -16.70 5.96 19.15
N ILE A 66 -16.78 5.02 18.20
CA ILE A 66 -17.59 5.17 16.97
C ILE A 66 -19.07 5.40 17.32
N ARG A 67 -19.59 4.70 18.34
CA ARG A 67 -21.01 4.79 18.69
C ARG A 67 -21.38 6.04 19.48
N ASN A 68 -20.49 6.55 20.30
CA ASN A 68 -20.81 7.62 21.25
C ASN A 68 -20.25 8.98 20.85
N GLU A 69 -19.03 9.00 20.26
CA GLU A 69 -18.33 10.26 20.01
C GLU A 69 -18.56 10.80 18.57
N LEU A 70 -18.84 9.92 17.59
CA LEU A 70 -19.18 10.40 16.27
C LEU A 70 -20.58 11.05 16.29
N ASN A 71 -20.74 12.18 15.62
CA ASN A 71 -22.04 12.80 15.42
C ASN A 71 -22.92 12.01 14.43
N ASN A 72 -24.20 12.35 14.31
CA ASN A 72 -25.13 11.61 13.48
C ASN A 72 -24.82 11.71 11.98
N ASP A 73 -24.29 12.85 11.52
CA ASP A 73 -23.95 13.04 10.11
C ASP A 73 -22.74 12.20 9.74
N ASP A 74 -21.70 12.13 10.60
CA ASP A 74 -20.53 11.27 10.40
C ASP A 74 -20.92 9.79 10.40
N LYS A 75 -21.82 9.36 11.30
CA LYS A 75 -22.34 7.99 11.33
C LYS A 75 -23.08 7.64 10.04
N LYS A 76 -23.95 8.56 9.59
CA LYS A 76 -24.69 8.39 8.34
C LYS A 76 -23.74 8.30 7.14
N MET A 77 -22.78 9.21 7.03
CA MET A 77 -21.79 9.21 5.97
C MET A 77 -20.95 7.92 5.97
N LEU A 78 -20.56 7.40 7.15
CA LEU A 78 -19.85 6.14 7.28
C LEU A 78 -20.66 4.96 6.72
N ILE A 79 -21.96 4.86 7.08
CA ILE A 79 -22.85 3.81 6.58
C ILE A 79 -23.02 3.95 5.07
N GLU A 80 -23.32 5.14 4.55
CA GLU A 80 -23.51 5.38 3.13
C GLU A 80 -22.26 5.03 2.31
N THR A 81 -21.07 5.38 2.82
CA THR A 81 -19.81 5.04 2.18
C THR A 81 -19.59 3.53 2.14
N ALA A 82 -19.85 2.84 3.23
CA ALA A 82 -19.70 1.39 3.31
C ALA A 82 -20.76 0.67 2.43
N ASP A 83 -21.99 1.13 2.42
CA ASP A 83 -23.05 0.57 1.58
C ASP A 83 -22.73 0.72 0.09
N LYS A 84 -22.29 1.90 -0.34
CA LYS A 84 -21.81 2.12 -1.72
C LYS A 84 -20.65 1.22 -2.07
N ALA A 85 -19.71 1.02 -1.15
CA ALA A 85 -18.56 0.14 -1.38
C ALA A 85 -18.97 -1.34 -1.48
N CYS A 86 -20.06 -1.78 -0.81
CA CYS A 86 -20.63 -3.11 -1.03
C CYS A 86 -21.12 -3.30 -2.48
N GLU A 87 -21.56 -2.22 -3.13
CA GLU A 87 -22.02 -2.22 -4.53
C GLU A 87 -20.90 -1.86 -5.53
N GLY A 88 -19.62 -1.83 -5.08
CA GLY A 88 -18.48 -1.53 -5.94
C GLY A 88 -18.31 -0.06 -6.30
N ILE A 89 -18.98 0.85 -5.57
CA ILE A 89 -18.78 2.30 -5.69
C ILE A 89 -17.83 2.74 -4.56
N ILE A 90 -16.59 3.06 -4.92
CA ILE A 90 -15.52 3.34 -3.96
C ILE A 90 -15.13 4.81 -4.03
N THR A 91 -14.97 5.44 -2.87
CA THR A 91 -14.45 6.81 -2.79
C THR A 91 -12.96 6.79 -3.05
N GLY A 92 -12.55 7.27 -4.22
CA GLY A 92 -11.17 7.45 -4.59
C GLY A 92 -10.70 8.90 -4.40
N PHE A 93 -9.40 9.10 -4.27
CA PHE A 93 -8.77 10.41 -4.09
C PHE A 93 -9.42 11.26 -2.98
N ASN A 94 -9.98 10.60 -1.96
CA ASN A 94 -10.70 11.14 -0.80
C ASN A 94 -12.04 11.87 -1.10
N SER A 95 -12.47 11.99 -2.36
CA SER A 95 -13.65 12.81 -2.69
C SER A 95 -14.44 12.40 -3.92
N ILE A 96 -13.93 11.47 -4.72
CA ILE A 96 -14.56 11.11 -6.01
C ILE A 96 -15.18 9.72 -5.88
N GLU A 97 -16.46 9.60 -6.16
CA GLU A 97 -17.11 8.30 -6.28
C GLU A 97 -16.73 7.64 -7.61
N LEU A 98 -16.11 6.48 -7.50
CA LEU A 98 -15.64 5.68 -8.61
C LEU A 98 -16.43 4.36 -8.65
N ASN A 99 -17.22 4.15 -9.69
CA ASN A 99 -18.04 2.95 -9.86
C ASN A 99 -17.28 1.89 -10.66
N TYR A 100 -16.83 0.85 -9.97
CA TYR A 100 -16.12 -0.28 -10.57
C TYR A 100 -17.03 -1.47 -10.95
N GLY A 101 -18.33 -1.35 -10.68
CA GLY A 101 -19.32 -2.43 -10.90
C GLY A 101 -19.44 -3.41 -9.73
N ASN A 102 -20.45 -4.27 -9.83
CA ASN A 102 -20.67 -5.35 -8.87
C ASN A 102 -20.99 -6.65 -9.64
N PRO A 103 -20.04 -7.64 -9.70
CA PRO A 103 -18.74 -7.65 -9.02
C PRO A 103 -17.79 -6.55 -9.49
N ILE A 104 -16.78 -6.24 -8.65
CA ILE A 104 -15.79 -5.19 -8.96
C ILE A 104 -14.90 -5.61 -10.13
N ASP A 105 -14.79 -4.74 -11.14
CA ASP A 105 -13.78 -4.89 -12.20
C ASP A 105 -12.45 -4.23 -11.74
N TRP A 106 -11.54 -5.04 -11.24
CA TRP A 106 -10.25 -4.62 -10.67
C TRP A 106 -9.25 -4.03 -11.68
N GLN A 107 -9.58 -4.08 -12.98
CA GLN A 107 -8.75 -3.50 -14.04
C GLN A 107 -9.42 -2.29 -14.73
N LEU A 108 -10.61 -1.90 -14.28
CA LEU A 108 -11.39 -0.81 -14.85
C LEU A 108 -10.85 0.56 -14.41
N ASN A 109 -10.73 1.48 -15.33
CA ASN A 109 -10.74 2.91 -15.04
C ASN A 109 -12.16 3.45 -15.23
N PRO A 110 -12.92 3.69 -14.15
CA PRO A 110 -14.33 4.09 -14.26
C PRO A 110 -14.51 5.50 -14.84
N LEU A 111 -13.50 6.36 -14.80
CA LEU A 111 -13.58 7.71 -15.41
C LEU A 111 -13.56 7.67 -16.94
N THR A 112 -12.96 6.65 -17.53
CA THR A 112 -12.86 6.50 -19.00
C THR A 112 -13.67 5.32 -19.53
N GLY A 113 -14.14 4.44 -18.65
CA GLY A 113 -14.78 3.17 -19.02
C GLY A 113 -13.82 2.18 -19.70
N LYS A 114 -12.50 2.38 -19.59
CA LYS A 114 -11.48 1.52 -20.22
C LYS A 114 -10.77 0.66 -19.18
N ARG A 115 -10.38 -0.54 -19.63
CA ARG A 115 -9.70 -1.53 -18.79
C ARG A 115 -8.20 -1.59 -19.09
N CYS A 116 -7.42 -1.93 -18.08
CA CYS A 116 -6.08 -2.45 -18.26
C CYS A 116 -6.14 -3.94 -18.65
N SER A 117 -5.18 -4.42 -19.42
CA SER A 117 -5.10 -5.86 -19.72
C SER A 117 -4.65 -6.62 -18.48
N GLU A 118 -5.47 -7.56 -18.04
CA GLU A 118 -5.14 -8.51 -16.98
C GLU A 118 -4.09 -9.56 -17.39
N GLN A 119 -3.88 -9.74 -18.70
CA GLN A 119 -2.89 -10.67 -19.27
C GLN A 119 -1.53 -10.02 -19.52
N ALA A 120 -1.46 -8.69 -19.48
CA ALA A 120 -0.20 -7.97 -19.63
C ALA A 120 0.65 -8.10 -18.36
N LYS A 121 1.95 -8.31 -18.53
CA LYS A 121 2.89 -8.26 -17.40
C LYS A 121 2.95 -6.85 -16.82
N TRP A 122 3.09 -6.74 -15.49
CA TRP A 122 3.10 -5.46 -14.77
C TRP A 122 4.07 -4.42 -15.37
N TYR A 123 5.19 -4.85 -15.93
CA TYR A 123 6.21 -3.97 -16.50
C TYR A 123 5.88 -3.50 -17.93
N GLU A 124 4.89 -4.09 -18.60
CA GLU A 124 4.40 -3.71 -19.92
C GLU A 124 3.33 -2.62 -19.85
N ILE A 125 2.72 -2.44 -18.68
CA ILE A 125 1.62 -1.50 -18.48
C ILE A 125 2.18 -0.09 -18.23
N PRO A 126 1.83 0.94 -19.04
CA PRO A 126 2.25 2.31 -18.80
C PRO A 126 1.50 2.93 -17.61
N ASP A 127 2.10 3.89 -16.91
CA ASP A 127 1.43 4.65 -15.84
C ASP A 127 0.29 5.49 -16.40
N PHE A 128 0.48 6.09 -17.54
CA PHE A 128 -0.52 6.83 -18.29
C PHE A 128 -0.66 6.26 -19.71
N ASP A 129 -1.90 6.11 -20.14
CA ASP A 129 -2.27 5.72 -21.50
C ASP A 129 -3.33 6.72 -22.03
N PRO A 130 -3.20 7.25 -23.26
CA PRO A 130 -4.12 8.28 -23.77
C PRO A 130 -5.59 7.84 -23.85
N VAL A 131 -5.85 6.53 -23.95
CA VAL A 131 -7.20 5.97 -24.06
C VAL A 131 -7.74 5.54 -22.69
N ARG A 132 -6.90 4.84 -21.90
CA ARG A 132 -7.26 4.34 -20.58
C ARG A 132 -7.18 5.42 -19.50
N GLY A 133 -6.28 6.39 -19.62
CA GLY A 133 -5.98 7.39 -18.60
C GLY A 133 -4.95 6.93 -17.57
N ASP A 134 -4.92 7.60 -16.42
CA ASP A 134 -3.97 7.34 -15.33
C ASP A 134 -4.30 6.01 -14.63
N ILE A 135 -3.29 5.18 -14.42
CA ILE A 135 -3.41 3.89 -13.73
C ILE A 135 -3.83 4.02 -12.27
N LYS A 136 -3.57 5.18 -11.63
CA LYS A 136 -3.94 5.43 -10.24
C LYS A 136 -5.44 5.29 -10.01
N VAL A 137 -6.26 5.64 -11.00
CA VAL A 137 -7.72 5.46 -10.92
C VAL A 137 -8.09 3.99 -10.78
N ILE A 138 -7.36 3.07 -11.44
CA ILE A 138 -7.56 1.61 -11.28
C ILE A 138 -7.13 1.17 -9.88
N TRP A 139 -6.03 1.72 -9.35
CA TRP A 139 -5.49 1.32 -8.05
C TRP A 139 -6.38 1.68 -6.87
N GLU A 140 -7.23 2.71 -6.99
CA GLU A 140 -8.07 3.17 -5.86
C GLU A 140 -8.94 2.03 -5.28
N ALA A 141 -9.55 1.19 -6.11
CA ALA A 141 -10.30 0.03 -5.64
C ALA A 141 -9.39 -0.99 -4.92
N SER A 142 -8.21 -1.24 -5.50
CA SER A 142 -7.26 -2.26 -5.02
C SER A 142 -6.42 -1.81 -3.82
N ARG A 143 -6.54 -0.56 -3.37
CA ARG A 143 -5.96 -0.09 -2.09
C ARG A 143 -6.71 -0.61 -0.88
N PHE A 144 -7.95 -1.08 -1.07
CA PHE A 144 -8.81 -1.60 -0.01
C PHE A 144 -9.13 -0.59 1.11
N SER A 145 -9.19 0.70 0.78
CA SER A 145 -9.68 1.72 1.71
C SER A 145 -11.13 1.45 2.15
N SER A 146 -11.94 0.86 1.26
CA SER A 146 -13.29 0.38 1.54
C SER A 146 -13.35 -0.66 2.67
N PHE A 147 -12.32 -1.48 2.84
CA PHE A 147 -12.28 -2.49 3.90
C PHE A 147 -12.26 -1.87 5.29
N ILE A 148 -11.60 -0.71 5.44
CA ILE A 148 -11.64 0.06 6.68
C ILE A 148 -13.06 0.62 6.92
N SER A 149 -13.73 1.08 5.86
CA SER A 149 -15.13 1.52 5.96
C SER A 149 -16.05 0.38 6.38
N PHE A 150 -15.87 -0.81 5.83
CA PHE A 150 -16.62 -2.01 6.24
C PHE A 150 -16.40 -2.34 7.72
N ALA A 151 -15.14 -2.38 8.17
CA ALA A 151 -14.85 -2.69 9.57
C ALA A 151 -15.46 -1.66 10.54
N ARG A 152 -15.37 -0.35 10.21
CA ARG A 152 -15.97 0.71 11.02
C ARG A 152 -17.49 0.68 11.00
N ALA A 153 -18.13 0.44 9.85
CA ALA A 153 -19.56 0.31 9.71
C ALA A 153 -20.10 -0.91 10.48
N TYR A 154 -19.36 -2.03 10.46
CA TYR A 154 -19.65 -3.19 11.30
C TYR A 154 -19.61 -2.84 12.79
N LEU A 155 -18.59 -2.12 13.27
CA LEU A 155 -18.49 -1.71 14.67
C LEU A 155 -19.63 -0.77 15.08
N LEU A 156 -20.14 0.04 14.15
CA LEU A 156 -21.28 0.92 14.41
C LEU A 156 -22.60 0.15 14.51
N THR A 157 -22.85 -0.81 13.60
CA THR A 157 -24.18 -1.38 13.35
C THR A 157 -24.34 -2.84 13.78
N ASP A 158 -23.25 -3.58 13.97
CA ASP A 158 -23.18 -5.04 14.10
C ASP A 158 -23.76 -5.82 12.88
N ASP A 159 -23.91 -5.15 11.72
CA ASP A 159 -24.44 -5.78 10.52
C ASP A 159 -23.33 -6.60 9.80
N GLU A 160 -23.51 -7.91 9.77
CA GLU A 160 -22.57 -8.85 9.14
C GLU A 160 -22.41 -8.66 7.63
N LYS A 161 -23.28 -7.89 6.96
CA LYS A 161 -23.14 -7.61 5.52
C LYS A 161 -21.77 -7.02 5.18
N TYR A 162 -21.23 -6.19 6.06
CA TYR A 162 -19.92 -5.55 5.87
C TYR A 162 -18.75 -6.54 5.96
N TYR A 163 -18.83 -7.50 6.88
CA TYR A 163 -17.84 -8.58 6.93
C TYR A 163 -17.95 -9.48 5.69
N LYS A 164 -19.17 -9.82 5.27
CA LYS A 164 -19.40 -10.62 4.07
C LYS A 164 -18.87 -9.91 2.81
N ALA A 165 -19.07 -8.59 2.70
CA ALA A 165 -18.52 -7.79 1.61
C ALA A 165 -16.98 -7.79 1.62
N PHE A 166 -16.35 -7.58 2.79
CA PHE A 166 -14.91 -7.68 2.96
C PHE A 166 -14.37 -9.03 2.50
N GLN A 167 -14.98 -10.12 2.96
CA GLN A 167 -14.57 -11.48 2.62
C GLN A 167 -14.72 -11.75 1.11
N ALA A 168 -15.88 -11.41 0.55
CA ALA A 168 -16.18 -11.65 -0.87
C ALA A 168 -15.25 -10.84 -1.79
N GLN A 169 -15.06 -9.54 -1.50
CA GLN A 169 -14.19 -8.68 -2.32
C GLN A 169 -12.72 -9.07 -2.21
N LEU A 170 -12.23 -9.49 -1.04
CA LEU A 170 -10.86 -9.98 -0.89
C LEU A 170 -10.63 -11.26 -1.70
N HIS A 171 -11.55 -12.21 -1.60
CA HIS A 171 -11.48 -13.48 -2.34
C HIS A 171 -11.53 -13.23 -3.85
N ASP A 172 -12.50 -12.45 -4.31
CA ASP A 172 -12.66 -12.08 -5.72
C ASP A 172 -11.42 -11.35 -6.28
N TRP A 173 -10.80 -10.46 -5.45
CA TRP A 173 -9.56 -9.80 -5.85
C TRP A 173 -8.42 -10.82 -6.07
N LEU A 174 -8.27 -11.80 -5.19
CA LEU A 174 -7.24 -12.83 -5.31
C LEU A 174 -7.42 -13.72 -6.54
N GLU A 175 -8.66 -14.03 -6.89
CA GLU A 175 -8.98 -14.83 -8.09
C GLU A 175 -8.75 -14.06 -9.39
N ASN A 176 -9.01 -12.74 -9.39
CA ASN A 176 -8.94 -11.91 -10.59
C ASN A 176 -7.63 -11.12 -10.77
N ASN A 177 -6.65 -11.29 -9.86
CA ASN A 177 -5.35 -10.62 -9.95
C ASN A 177 -4.21 -11.64 -9.79
N GLU A 178 -3.80 -12.22 -10.90
CA GLU A 178 -2.65 -13.12 -10.94
C GLU A 178 -1.36 -12.36 -10.62
N TYR A 179 -0.49 -12.97 -9.79
CA TYR A 179 0.78 -12.36 -9.40
C TYR A 179 1.65 -12.00 -10.60
N GLY A 180 2.07 -10.75 -10.65
CA GLY A 180 2.92 -10.21 -11.71
C GLY A 180 2.19 -9.79 -12.98
N TYR A 181 0.86 -9.88 -13.02
CA TYR A 181 0.04 -9.45 -14.14
C TYR A 181 -0.89 -8.29 -13.77
N GLY A 182 -1.41 -7.60 -14.78
CA GLY A 182 -2.35 -6.52 -14.60
C GLY A 182 -1.77 -5.28 -13.93
N ALA A 183 -2.64 -4.29 -13.72
CA ALA A 183 -2.29 -2.99 -13.14
C ALA A 183 -1.87 -3.10 -11.66
N ASN A 184 -2.45 -4.06 -10.92
CA ASN A 184 -2.42 -4.09 -9.47
C ASN A 184 -1.10 -4.59 -8.86
N PHE A 185 -0.22 -5.19 -9.69
CA PHE A 185 1.14 -5.57 -9.29
C PHE A 185 2.23 -4.67 -9.87
N LYS A 186 1.87 -3.51 -10.45
CA LYS A 186 2.88 -2.62 -11.04
C LYS A 186 3.75 -1.91 -10.01
N CYS A 187 3.19 -1.49 -8.89
CA CYS A 187 3.83 -0.64 -7.89
C CYS A 187 3.92 -1.33 -6.52
N GLY A 188 5.10 -1.30 -5.90
CA GLY A 188 5.30 -1.84 -4.55
C GLY A 188 4.59 -1.04 -3.47
N GLN A 189 4.50 0.30 -3.60
CA GLN A 189 3.72 1.14 -2.69
C GLN A 189 2.25 0.70 -2.66
N GLU A 190 1.63 0.46 -3.81
CA GLU A 190 0.23 0.01 -3.88
C GLU A 190 0.04 -1.36 -3.21
N CYS A 191 1.03 -2.24 -3.33
CA CYS A 191 1.03 -3.51 -2.60
C CYS A 191 1.13 -3.29 -1.08
N SER A 192 1.92 -2.34 -0.61
CA SER A 192 2.05 -2.01 0.81
C SER A 192 0.76 -1.45 1.38
N LEU A 193 0.17 -0.44 0.73
CA LEU A 193 -1.10 0.17 1.16
C LEU A 193 -2.23 -0.88 1.23
N ARG A 194 -2.29 -1.76 0.24
CA ARG A 194 -3.27 -2.86 0.19
C ARG A 194 -3.13 -3.80 1.37
N VAL A 195 -1.92 -4.22 1.69
CA VAL A 195 -1.66 -5.11 2.84
C VAL A 195 -2.02 -4.42 4.15
N VAL A 196 -1.62 -3.15 4.34
CA VAL A 196 -1.95 -2.38 5.55
C VAL A 196 -3.47 -2.33 5.76
N ASN A 197 -4.22 -1.89 4.75
CA ASN A 197 -5.67 -1.72 4.87
C ASN A 197 -6.41 -3.05 5.07
N ALA A 198 -6.03 -4.08 4.30
CA ALA A 198 -6.64 -5.40 4.44
C ALA A 198 -6.35 -6.03 5.81
N LEU A 199 -5.11 -5.96 6.27
CA LEU A 199 -4.71 -6.57 7.54
C LEU A 199 -5.30 -5.81 8.74
N LEU A 200 -5.41 -4.47 8.66
CA LEU A 200 -6.06 -3.66 9.69
C LEU A 200 -7.56 -4.01 9.81
N ALA A 201 -8.27 -4.05 8.69
CA ALA A 201 -9.68 -4.45 8.67
C ALA A 201 -9.88 -5.89 9.18
N TYR A 202 -9.04 -6.82 8.70
CA TYR A 202 -9.03 -8.20 9.17
C TYR A 202 -8.83 -8.28 10.69
N SER A 203 -7.90 -7.49 11.24
CA SER A 203 -7.62 -7.47 12.68
C SER A 203 -8.85 -7.03 13.49
N ILE A 204 -9.58 -6.02 13.02
CA ILE A 204 -10.84 -5.58 13.65
C ILE A 204 -11.87 -6.72 13.64
N PHE A 205 -12.13 -7.33 12.49
CA PHE A 205 -13.09 -8.43 12.38
C PHE A 205 -12.68 -9.66 13.21
N SER A 206 -11.38 -9.96 13.24
CA SER A 206 -10.84 -11.07 14.03
C SER A 206 -11.07 -10.86 15.54
N LYS A 207 -10.88 -9.63 16.04
CA LYS A 207 -11.18 -9.27 17.43
C LYS A 207 -12.66 -9.34 17.76
N CYS A 208 -13.54 -9.15 16.76
CA CYS A 208 -14.99 -9.37 16.90
C CYS A 208 -15.38 -10.86 16.83
N SER A 209 -14.44 -11.77 16.66
CA SER A 209 -14.64 -13.24 16.63
C SER A 209 -15.57 -13.73 15.50
N ILE A 210 -15.65 -13.02 14.36
CA ILE A 210 -16.50 -13.40 13.22
C ILE A 210 -15.70 -13.94 12.03
N VAL A 211 -14.37 -13.91 12.08
CA VAL A 211 -13.50 -14.35 10.97
C VAL A 211 -13.52 -15.88 10.82
N VAL A 212 -13.70 -16.34 9.59
CA VAL A 212 -13.64 -17.76 9.23
C VAL A 212 -12.24 -18.17 8.72
N PRO A 213 -11.85 -19.46 8.82
CA PRO A 213 -10.52 -19.93 8.41
C PRO A 213 -10.15 -19.62 6.95
N SER A 214 -11.10 -19.68 6.01
CA SER A 214 -10.85 -19.35 4.60
C SER A 214 -10.42 -17.91 4.42
N ASN A 215 -11.02 -16.97 5.15
CA ASN A 215 -10.63 -15.56 5.09
C ASN A 215 -9.23 -15.32 5.66
N THR A 216 -8.81 -16.07 6.68
CA THR A 216 -7.42 -16.07 7.17
C THR A 216 -6.44 -16.55 6.09
N ALA A 217 -6.81 -17.57 5.33
CA ALA A 217 -6.00 -18.07 4.20
C ALA A 217 -5.89 -17.01 3.09
N ASP A 218 -6.98 -16.32 2.77
CA ASP A 218 -6.99 -15.24 1.78
C ASP A 218 -6.07 -14.07 2.20
N ILE A 219 -6.12 -13.64 3.45
CA ILE A 219 -5.21 -12.61 3.99
C ILE A 219 -3.75 -13.05 3.87
N LYS A 220 -3.43 -14.29 4.22
CA LYS A 220 -2.07 -14.83 4.07
C LYS A 220 -1.62 -14.85 2.61
N CYS A 221 -2.49 -15.25 1.70
CA CYS A 221 -2.22 -15.25 0.26
C CYS A 221 -1.99 -13.82 -0.27
N LEU A 222 -2.79 -12.84 0.16
CA LEU A 222 -2.60 -11.44 -0.19
C LEU A 222 -1.23 -10.93 0.27
N ILE A 223 -0.87 -11.19 1.53
CA ILE A 223 0.41 -10.77 2.11
C ILE A 223 1.56 -11.40 1.32
N ASP A 224 1.51 -12.70 1.05
CA ASP A 224 2.55 -13.41 0.29
C ASP A 224 2.79 -12.77 -1.08
N ARG A 225 1.73 -12.60 -1.88
CA ARG A 225 1.82 -12.00 -3.22
C ARG A 225 2.35 -10.56 -3.18
N CYS A 226 1.82 -9.73 -2.28
CA CYS A 226 2.23 -8.32 -2.16
C CYS A 226 3.65 -8.18 -1.62
N TYR A 227 4.03 -8.98 -0.61
CA TYR A 227 5.36 -8.95 -0.04
C TYR A 227 6.44 -9.37 -1.04
N ASN A 228 6.20 -10.44 -1.81
CA ASN A 228 7.09 -10.85 -2.89
C ASN A 228 7.24 -9.75 -3.94
N LYS A 229 6.17 -9.05 -4.30
CA LYS A 229 6.24 -7.90 -5.22
C LYS A 229 7.07 -6.77 -4.66
N ILE A 230 6.88 -6.38 -3.41
CA ILE A 230 7.67 -5.35 -2.73
C ILE A 230 9.16 -5.73 -2.80
N LEU A 231 9.53 -6.93 -2.34
CA LEU A 231 10.92 -7.38 -2.31
C LEU A 231 11.57 -7.41 -3.69
N SER A 232 10.85 -7.87 -4.71
CA SER A 232 11.37 -7.98 -6.08
C SER A 232 11.64 -6.62 -6.73
N ASN A 233 10.94 -5.56 -6.31
CA ASN A 233 11.02 -4.24 -6.91
C ASN A 233 11.60 -3.15 -6.00
N PHE A 234 11.86 -3.42 -4.74
CA PHE A 234 12.32 -2.46 -3.73
C PHE A 234 13.59 -1.68 -4.14
N PHE A 235 14.49 -2.32 -4.91
CA PHE A 235 15.65 -1.62 -5.45
C PHE A 235 15.26 -0.34 -6.21
N TYR A 236 14.16 -0.37 -6.96
CA TYR A 236 13.70 0.78 -7.72
C TYR A 236 13.24 1.93 -6.81
N ALA A 237 12.43 1.62 -5.81
CA ALA A 237 11.96 2.62 -4.85
C ALA A 237 13.14 3.23 -4.06
N TYR A 238 14.04 2.38 -3.56
CA TYR A 238 15.13 2.79 -2.67
C TYR A 238 16.29 3.49 -3.38
N LYS A 239 16.63 3.10 -4.62
CA LYS A 239 17.79 3.63 -5.35
C LYS A 239 17.46 4.62 -6.46
N CYS A 240 16.23 4.55 -7.01
CA CYS A 240 15.86 5.34 -8.17
C CYS A 240 14.78 6.39 -7.86
N ILE A 241 13.75 6.05 -7.10
CA ILE A 241 12.63 6.96 -6.78
C ILE A 241 12.95 7.85 -5.60
N LYS A 242 13.32 7.29 -4.44
CA LYS A 242 13.74 8.00 -3.22
C LYS A 242 12.73 9.03 -2.72
N ASN A 243 11.46 8.67 -2.66
CA ASN A 243 10.37 9.51 -2.17
C ASN A 243 9.45 8.69 -1.23
N ASN A 244 8.19 9.10 -1.06
CA ASN A 244 7.20 8.39 -0.26
C ASN A 244 7.07 6.89 -0.60
N HIS A 245 7.29 6.49 -1.86
CA HIS A 245 7.30 5.06 -2.24
C HIS A 245 8.30 4.26 -1.41
N THR A 246 9.47 4.84 -1.11
CA THR A 246 10.49 4.16 -0.31
C THR A 246 9.99 3.89 1.11
N ILE A 247 9.30 4.86 1.72
CA ILE A 247 8.71 4.71 3.07
C ILE A 247 7.62 3.64 3.03
N SER A 248 6.64 3.78 2.14
CA SER A 248 5.53 2.81 2.03
C SER A 248 6.02 1.39 1.77
N GLU A 249 7.00 1.20 0.87
CA GLU A 249 7.55 -0.13 0.58
C GLU A 249 8.35 -0.71 1.77
N LEU A 250 9.00 0.12 2.59
CA LEU A 250 9.63 -0.32 3.83
C LEU A 250 8.59 -0.74 4.88
N VAL A 251 7.48 -0.02 5.00
CA VAL A 251 6.36 -0.42 5.86
C VAL A 251 5.81 -1.78 5.43
N GLY A 252 5.50 -1.95 4.16
CA GLY A 252 5.04 -3.24 3.62
C GLY A 252 6.08 -4.36 3.79
N MET A 253 7.37 -4.03 3.71
CA MET A 253 8.47 -4.97 3.95
C MET A 253 8.53 -5.42 5.42
N ILE A 254 8.39 -4.50 6.38
CA ILE A 254 8.38 -4.80 7.81
C ILE A 254 7.18 -5.70 8.15
N ILE A 255 5.99 -5.35 7.66
CA ILE A 255 4.76 -6.14 7.88
C ILE A 255 4.91 -7.54 7.28
N GLY A 256 5.31 -7.64 6.02
CA GLY A 256 5.49 -8.93 5.35
C GLY A 256 6.56 -9.80 6.02
N ALA A 257 7.69 -9.20 6.41
CA ALA A 257 8.75 -9.90 7.12
C ALA A 257 8.26 -10.41 8.48
N TRP A 258 7.48 -9.61 9.22
CA TRP A 258 6.89 -10.04 10.48
C TRP A 258 5.92 -11.21 10.28
N CYS A 259 5.04 -11.12 9.29
CA CYS A 259 4.09 -12.20 8.98
C CYS A 259 4.81 -13.51 8.57
N CYS A 260 5.97 -13.41 7.94
CA CYS A 260 6.79 -14.54 7.49
C CYS A 260 7.88 -14.94 8.51
N GLU A 261 7.92 -14.35 9.70
CA GLU A 261 8.89 -14.63 10.77
C GLU A 261 10.36 -14.40 10.36
N ASP A 262 10.63 -13.42 9.47
CA ASP A 262 11.96 -13.05 9.01
C ASP A 262 12.55 -11.88 9.84
N GLU A 263 13.02 -12.19 11.04
CA GLU A 263 13.58 -11.20 11.98
C GLU A 263 14.78 -10.43 11.38
N SER A 264 15.61 -11.11 10.59
CA SER A 264 16.77 -10.48 9.94
C SER A 264 16.35 -9.36 8.99
N ARG A 265 15.23 -9.54 8.29
CA ARG A 265 14.70 -8.54 7.36
C ARG A 265 13.98 -7.41 8.08
N ILE A 266 13.30 -7.70 9.19
CA ILE A 266 12.74 -6.67 10.07
C ILE A 266 13.85 -5.73 10.53
N ASP A 267 14.95 -6.25 11.09
CA ASP A 267 16.10 -5.44 11.53
C ASP A 267 16.68 -4.55 10.43
N LYS A 268 16.86 -5.12 9.24
CA LYS A 268 17.36 -4.37 8.09
C LYS A 268 16.41 -3.27 7.64
N ALA A 269 15.11 -3.58 7.60
CA ALA A 269 14.10 -2.63 7.17
C ALA A 269 13.95 -1.44 8.14
N TYR A 270 13.99 -1.66 9.45
CA TYR A 270 14.00 -0.57 10.44
C TYR A 270 15.24 0.33 10.31
N LYS A 271 16.43 -0.27 10.14
CA LYS A 271 17.66 0.52 9.90
C LYS A 271 17.59 1.36 8.63
N MET A 272 17.00 0.79 7.58
CA MET A 272 16.81 1.53 6.33
C MET A 272 15.75 2.62 6.47
N LEU A 273 14.68 2.35 7.22
CA LEU A 273 13.61 3.31 7.45
C LEU A 273 14.10 4.53 8.24
N ASN A 274 14.86 4.35 9.32
CA ASN A 274 15.50 5.45 10.04
C ASN A 274 16.33 6.34 9.12
N LYS A 275 17.16 5.72 8.26
CA LYS A 275 17.95 6.46 7.28
C LYS A 275 17.09 7.22 6.28
N VAL A 276 16.00 6.62 5.79
CA VAL A 276 15.08 7.24 4.83
C VAL A 276 14.32 8.40 5.46
N ILE A 277 13.90 8.27 6.72
CA ILE A 277 13.29 9.37 7.48
C ILE A 277 14.27 10.53 7.61
N ASP A 278 15.52 10.26 7.98
CA ASP A 278 16.56 11.29 8.09
C ASP A 278 16.83 11.98 6.74
N GLU A 279 16.82 11.23 5.63
CA GLU A 279 17.02 11.76 4.29
C GLU A 279 15.81 12.55 3.75
N GLN A 280 14.57 12.20 4.13
CA GLN A 280 13.35 12.76 3.53
C GLN A 280 12.65 13.84 4.36
N PHE A 281 12.88 13.88 5.67
CA PHE A 281 12.35 14.91 6.54
C PHE A 281 13.45 15.86 7.01
N THR A 282 13.16 17.15 7.04
CA THR A 282 14.02 18.18 7.60
C THR A 282 13.81 18.31 9.10
N ASP A 283 14.72 18.96 9.82
CA ASP A 283 14.65 19.08 11.27
C ASP A 283 13.50 19.99 11.76
N ASP A 284 12.97 20.83 10.87
CA ASP A 284 11.79 21.66 11.11
C ASP A 284 10.46 20.98 10.75
N GLY A 285 10.50 19.70 10.34
CA GLY A 285 9.33 18.92 9.98
C GLY A 285 8.93 18.98 8.50
N GLY A 286 9.66 19.73 7.68
CA GLY A 286 9.40 19.79 6.24
C GLY A 286 9.66 18.45 5.54
N TYR A 287 8.85 18.12 4.52
CA TYR A 287 9.03 16.94 3.70
C TYR A 287 9.70 17.29 2.37
N ARG A 288 10.81 16.68 2.06
CA ARG A 288 11.65 17.04 0.89
C ARG A 288 11.00 16.82 -0.47
N GLN A 289 9.84 16.21 -0.54
CA GLN A 289 9.05 16.09 -1.76
C GLN A 289 8.19 17.35 -2.03
N PHE A 290 8.18 18.34 -1.13
CA PHE A 290 7.47 19.62 -1.24
C PHE A 290 5.97 19.47 -1.55
N SER A 291 5.31 18.49 -0.91
CA SER A 291 3.88 18.21 -1.08
C SER A 291 3.27 17.77 0.22
N PHE A 292 2.33 18.52 0.75
CA PHE A 292 1.58 18.15 1.96
C PHE A 292 0.79 16.85 1.78
N ASN A 293 0.27 16.57 0.58
CA ASN A 293 -0.39 15.28 0.33
C ASN A 293 0.54 14.09 0.49
N TYR A 294 1.77 14.19 -0.03
CA TYR A 294 2.76 13.12 0.13
C TYR A 294 3.36 13.09 1.53
N GLN A 295 3.47 14.23 2.21
CA GLN A 295 3.87 14.28 3.63
C GLN A 295 2.83 13.56 4.50
N ARG A 296 1.54 13.82 4.29
CA ARG A 296 0.45 13.13 4.99
C ARG A 296 0.50 11.61 4.76
N LEU A 297 0.68 11.17 3.52
CA LEU A 297 0.81 9.74 3.21
C LEU A 297 2.01 9.11 3.93
N ALA A 298 3.17 9.78 3.90
CA ALA A 298 4.36 9.30 4.59
C ALA A 298 4.15 9.22 6.11
N LEU A 299 3.48 10.22 6.71
CA LEU A 299 3.16 10.22 8.14
C LEU A 299 2.16 9.09 8.49
N GLN A 300 1.15 8.83 7.67
CA GLN A 300 0.23 7.70 7.87
C GLN A 300 0.97 6.35 7.83
N ASP A 301 1.89 6.18 6.89
CA ASP A 301 2.75 5.00 6.81
C ASP A 301 3.63 4.85 8.07
N LEU A 302 4.20 5.94 8.57
CA LEU A 302 5.03 5.94 9.77
C LEU A 302 4.23 5.74 11.06
N GLU A 303 2.99 6.21 11.12
CA GLU A 303 2.04 5.91 12.21
C GLU A 303 1.78 4.40 12.32
N VAL A 304 1.63 3.71 11.19
CA VAL A 304 1.52 2.25 11.17
C VAL A 304 2.75 1.61 11.83
N ILE A 305 3.97 2.08 11.51
CA ILE A 305 5.19 1.55 12.12
C ILE A 305 5.22 1.78 13.63
N LEU A 306 4.89 3.00 14.09
CA LEU A 306 4.84 3.31 15.52
C LEU A 306 3.82 2.40 16.26
N SER A 307 2.68 2.11 15.63
CA SER A 307 1.64 1.26 16.24
C SER A 307 2.02 -0.20 16.39
N ILE A 308 2.99 -0.69 15.59
CA ILE A 308 3.40 -2.10 15.58
C ILE A 308 4.77 -2.35 16.27
N GLU A 309 5.44 -1.31 16.79
CA GLU A 309 6.75 -1.45 17.47
C GLU A 309 6.72 -2.52 18.56
N GLY A 310 5.66 -2.54 19.39
CA GLY A 310 5.49 -3.54 20.44
C GLY A 310 5.38 -4.98 19.94
N LYS A 311 4.81 -5.19 18.75
CA LYS A 311 4.67 -6.52 18.13
C LYS A 311 5.92 -6.97 17.39
N THR A 312 6.61 -6.05 16.74
CA THR A 312 7.84 -6.36 16.02
C THR A 312 9.05 -6.50 16.94
N GLY A 313 8.96 -6.00 18.18
CA GLY A 313 10.08 -5.94 19.12
C GLY A 313 11.21 -5.01 18.66
N LYS A 314 10.91 -4.13 17.70
CA LYS A 314 11.83 -3.12 17.14
C LYS A 314 11.19 -1.76 17.20
N SER A 315 12.02 -0.71 17.26
CA SER A 315 11.56 0.67 17.28
C SER A 315 12.38 1.56 16.36
N LEU A 316 11.77 2.65 15.93
CA LEU A 316 12.49 3.75 15.31
C LEU A 316 13.44 4.38 16.32
N ASP A 317 14.54 4.95 15.83
CA ASP A 317 15.45 5.71 16.67
C ASP A 317 14.83 7.07 17.09
N GLU A 318 15.40 7.69 18.12
CA GLU A 318 14.88 8.93 18.69
C GLU A 318 14.92 10.10 17.70
N ASN A 319 15.93 10.15 16.80
CA ASN A 319 16.00 11.15 15.75
C ASN A 319 14.83 11.03 14.77
N SER A 320 14.53 9.80 14.33
CA SER A 320 13.39 9.53 13.45
C SER A 320 12.06 9.89 14.11
N LYS A 321 11.85 9.52 15.37
CA LYS A 321 10.65 9.88 16.15
C LYS A 321 10.50 11.39 16.29
N HIS A 322 11.59 12.09 16.58
CA HIS A 322 11.59 13.55 16.67
C HIS A 322 11.19 14.22 15.33
N LYS A 323 11.75 13.76 14.21
CA LYS A 323 11.39 14.28 12.88
C LYS A 323 9.93 14.00 12.51
N ILE A 324 9.42 12.82 12.85
CA ILE A 324 8.00 12.48 12.65
C ILE A 324 7.10 13.42 13.47
N GLN A 325 7.44 13.65 14.73
CA GLN A 325 6.70 14.56 15.60
C GLN A 325 6.69 15.99 15.01
N LYS A 326 7.86 16.51 14.60
CA LYS A 326 7.95 17.84 13.97
C LYS A 326 7.14 17.93 12.67
N ALA A 327 7.16 16.87 11.87
CA ALA A 327 6.37 16.82 10.63
C ALA A 327 4.86 16.79 10.90
N ALA A 328 4.41 16.11 11.94
CA ALA A 328 3.02 16.11 12.37
C ALA A 328 2.60 17.46 12.93
N GLU A 329 3.44 18.11 13.77
CA GLU A 329 3.21 19.47 14.28
C GLU A 329 3.06 20.47 13.13
N LEU A 330 3.95 20.43 12.11
CA LEU A 330 3.86 21.29 10.93
C LEU A 330 2.55 21.07 10.16
N MET A 331 2.15 19.82 9.95
CA MET A 331 0.89 19.48 9.27
C MET A 331 -0.34 19.99 10.02
N TYR A 332 -0.30 20.02 11.34
CA TYR A 332 -1.41 20.52 12.16
C TYR A 332 -1.54 22.05 12.11
N GLN A 333 -0.44 22.76 11.81
CA GLN A 333 -0.42 24.23 11.73
C GLN A 333 -0.82 24.77 10.34
N CYS A 334 -0.82 23.92 9.29
CA CYS A 334 -1.14 24.27 7.91
C CYS A 334 -2.57 23.88 7.52
#